data_1e15df125056a5af29b8fbcf6c0563a7
#
_entry.id   1e15df125056a5af29b8fbcf6c0563a7
#
_cell.length_a   1.000
_cell.length_b   1.000
_cell.length_c   1.000
_cell.angle_alpha   90.00
_cell.angle_beta   90.00
_cell.angle_gamma   90.00
#
_symmetry.space_group_name_H-M   'P 1'
#
loop_
_entity.id
_entity.type
_entity.pdbx_description
1 polymer ?
#
loop_
_entity_poly.entity_id
_entity_poly.type
_entity_poly.pdbx_seq_one_letter_code
_entity_poly.pdbx_strand_id
1 'polypeptide(L)'
;MVRVPLTPSDRERGERLGRLLRQARGERSIVDIAGAAGISAETLRKIETGRIPTPTFFTVAALAVTLGLSLDALVGATDRSAMDDPAA
;
A
#
# COMPACT_ATOMS: atom_id res chain seq x y z
N MET A 1 -4.27 21.80 14.88
CA MET A 1 -4.65 20.41 14.60
C MET A 1 -3.62 19.46 15.19
N VAL A 2 -4.07 18.51 15.95
CA VAL A 2 -3.17 17.52 16.56
C VAL A 2 -2.94 16.39 15.58
N ARG A 3 -1.69 16.05 15.34
CA ARG A 3 -1.32 14.90 14.54
C ARG A 3 -1.17 13.68 15.41
N VAL A 4 -1.84 12.62 15.02
CA VAL A 4 -1.65 11.34 15.69
C VAL A 4 -0.39 10.70 15.12
N PRO A 5 0.62 10.40 15.94
CA PRO A 5 1.82 9.76 15.42
C PRO A 5 1.51 8.36 14.92
N LEU A 6 2.29 7.91 13.93
CA LEU A 6 2.15 6.55 13.41
C LEU A 6 2.60 5.55 14.47
N THR A 7 1.78 4.54 14.67
CA THR A 7 2.14 3.44 15.57
C THR A 7 3.02 2.44 14.83
N PRO A 8 3.75 1.57 15.55
CA PRO A 8 4.47 0.48 14.90
C PRO A 8 3.55 -0.38 14.02
N SER A 9 2.32 -0.61 14.46
CA SER A 9 1.33 -1.36 13.69
C SER A 9 0.99 -0.66 12.38
N ASP A 10 0.85 0.66 12.38
CA ASP A 10 0.60 1.43 11.17
C ASP A 10 1.76 1.28 10.18
N ARG A 11 2.98 1.33 10.68
CA ARG A 11 4.18 1.19 9.85
C ARG A 11 4.27 -0.20 9.24
N GLU A 12 3.99 -1.23 10.02
CA GLU A 12 4.02 -2.61 9.55
C GLU A 12 2.98 -2.84 8.46
N ARG A 13 1.78 -2.30 8.64
CA ARG A 13 0.74 -2.40 7.61
C ARG A 13 1.17 -1.70 6.32
N GLY A 14 1.79 -0.53 6.46
CA GLY A 14 2.29 0.20 5.30
C GLY A 14 3.38 -0.55 4.56
N GLU A 15 4.27 -1.21 5.30
CA GLU A 15 5.32 -2.02 4.70
C GLU A 15 4.73 -3.23 3.96
N ARG A 16 3.73 -3.88 4.55
CA ARG A 16 3.04 -4.99 3.89
C ARG A 16 2.33 -4.53 2.62
N LEU A 17 1.64 -3.39 2.70
CA LEU A 17 0.99 -2.80 1.52
C LEU A 17 2.01 -2.54 0.41
N GLY A 18 3.14 -1.93 0.76
CA GLY A 18 4.19 -1.64 -0.21
C GLY A 18 4.71 -2.89 -0.90
N ARG A 19 4.94 -3.96 -0.14
CA ARG A 19 5.40 -5.22 -0.70
C ARG A 19 4.36 -5.84 -1.64
N LEU A 20 3.09 -5.78 -1.26
CA LEU A 20 2.02 -6.30 -2.10
C LEU A 20 1.92 -5.55 -3.42
N LEU A 21 2.00 -4.23 -3.36
CA LEU A 21 1.95 -3.42 -4.57
C LEU A 21 3.14 -3.70 -5.46
N ARG A 22 4.33 -3.86 -4.88
CA ARG A 22 5.53 -4.18 -5.64
C ARG A 22 5.41 -5.55 -6.31
N GLN A 23 4.90 -6.54 -5.59
CA GLN A 23 4.69 -7.87 -6.16
C GLN A 23 3.69 -7.82 -7.31
N ALA A 24 2.59 -7.10 -7.12
CA ALA A 24 1.57 -6.98 -8.16
C ALA A 24 2.09 -6.25 -9.39
N ARG A 25 2.97 -5.27 -9.19
CA ARG A 25 3.59 -4.58 -10.31
C ARG A 25 4.48 -5.51 -11.13
N GLY A 26 5.18 -6.42 -10.46
CA GLY A 26 6.04 -7.39 -11.12
C GLY A 26 7.14 -6.70 -11.91
N GLU A 27 7.27 -7.05 -13.18
CA GLU A 27 8.31 -6.51 -14.05
C GLU A 27 7.91 -5.19 -14.73
N ARG A 28 6.67 -4.74 -14.54
CA ARG A 28 6.25 -3.46 -15.12
C ARG A 28 6.99 -2.32 -14.43
N SER A 29 7.28 -1.26 -15.18
CA SER A 29 8.07 -0.17 -14.63
C SER A 29 7.27 0.67 -13.62
N ILE A 30 7.99 1.23 -12.66
CA ILE A 30 7.39 2.17 -11.71
C ILE A 30 6.79 3.37 -12.44
N VAL A 31 7.49 3.87 -13.45
CA VAL A 31 7.02 5.03 -14.22
C VAL A 31 5.70 4.73 -14.90
N ASP A 32 5.57 3.56 -15.52
CA ASP A 32 4.35 3.20 -16.23
C ASP A 32 3.17 3.03 -15.27
N ILE A 33 3.37 2.32 -14.18
CA ILE A 33 2.29 2.09 -13.21
C ILE A 33 1.90 3.39 -12.52
N ALA A 34 2.87 4.19 -12.10
CA ALA A 34 2.58 5.48 -11.47
C ALA A 34 1.81 6.39 -12.42
N GLY A 35 2.25 6.45 -13.68
CA GLY A 35 1.56 7.26 -14.68
C GLY A 35 0.11 6.82 -14.89
N ALA A 36 -0.12 5.52 -14.99
CA ALA A 36 -1.47 4.99 -15.14
C ALA A 36 -2.35 5.27 -13.92
N ALA A 37 -1.76 5.27 -12.73
CA ALA A 37 -2.49 5.56 -11.50
C ALA A 37 -2.63 7.06 -11.21
N GLY A 38 -1.96 7.90 -11.98
CA GLY A 38 -2.05 9.35 -11.80
C GLY A 38 -1.20 9.89 -10.66
N ILE A 39 -0.13 9.20 -10.29
CA ILE A 39 0.79 9.65 -9.25
C ILE A 39 2.22 9.73 -9.81
N SER A 40 3.12 10.36 -9.07
CA SER A 40 4.51 10.41 -9.50
C SER A 40 5.21 9.08 -9.22
N ALA A 41 6.24 8.80 -10.02
CA ALA A 41 7.05 7.60 -9.81
C ALA A 41 7.70 7.61 -8.42
N GLU A 42 8.11 8.77 -7.95
CA GLU A 42 8.70 8.91 -6.63
C GLU A 42 7.70 8.55 -5.53
N THR A 43 6.45 8.99 -5.67
CA THR A 43 5.40 8.64 -4.71
C THR A 43 5.20 7.13 -4.67
N LEU A 44 5.11 6.49 -5.83
CA LEU A 44 4.95 5.04 -5.86
C LEU A 44 6.13 4.33 -5.22
N ARG A 45 7.35 4.79 -5.52
CA ARG A 45 8.55 4.20 -4.91
C ARG A 45 8.52 4.30 -3.39
N LYS A 46 8.08 5.45 -2.86
CA LYS A 46 7.97 5.64 -1.41
C LYS A 46 6.91 4.74 -0.79
N ILE A 47 5.82 4.52 -1.50
CA ILE A 47 4.77 3.60 -1.01
C ILE A 47 5.31 2.17 -1.00
N GLU A 48 5.97 1.74 -2.07
CA GLU A 48 6.50 0.37 -2.18
C GLU A 48 7.56 0.06 -1.14
N THR A 49 8.32 1.06 -0.70
CA THR A 49 9.38 0.89 0.29
C THR A 49 8.93 1.16 1.71
N GLY A 50 7.67 1.46 1.92
CA GLY A 50 7.12 1.73 3.25
C GLY A 50 7.41 3.12 3.80
N ARG A 51 8.01 4.00 3.02
CA ARG A 51 8.31 5.36 3.46
C ARG A 51 7.07 6.22 3.56
N ILE A 52 6.02 5.88 2.82
CA ILE A 52 4.69 6.45 2.98
C ILE A 52 3.79 5.30 3.44
N PRO A 53 3.70 5.05 4.75
CA PRO A 53 2.98 3.88 5.25
C PRO A 53 1.46 4.02 5.20
N THR A 54 0.95 5.25 5.12
CA THR A 54 -0.49 5.49 5.09
C THR A 54 -0.85 6.38 3.90
N PRO A 55 -0.74 5.85 2.67
CA PRO A 55 -1.16 6.63 1.50
C PRO A 55 -2.66 6.91 1.55
N THR A 56 -3.10 7.94 0.82
CA THR A 56 -4.52 8.26 0.82
C THR A 56 -5.32 7.13 0.18
N PHE A 57 -6.59 7.04 0.56
CA PHE A 57 -7.48 6.03 0.00
C PHE A 57 -7.53 6.11 -1.53
N PHE A 58 -7.63 7.33 -2.08
CA PHE A 58 -7.76 7.46 -3.53
C PHE A 58 -6.50 7.04 -4.27
N THR A 59 -5.32 7.25 -3.68
CA THR A 59 -4.07 6.75 -4.24
C THR A 59 -4.07 5.22 -4.26
N VAL A 60 -4.46 4.60 -3.14
CA VAL A 60 -4.51 3.13 -3.06
C VAL A 60 -5.54 2.58 -4.03
N ALA A 61 -6.71 3.22 -4.13
CA ALA A 61 -7.76 2.79 -5.05
C ALA A 61 -7.28 2.86 -6.51
N ALA A 62 -6.59 3.94 -6.88
CA ALA A 62 -6.06 4.08 -8.24
C ALA A 62 -5.01 3.00 -8.54
N LEU A 63 -4.14 2.71 -7.59
CA LEU A 63 -3.15 1.65 -7.76
C LEU A 63 -3.80 0.28 -7.87
N ALA A 64 -4.83 0.02 -7.06
CA ALA A 64 -5.55 -1.24 -7.11
C ALA A 64 -6.18 -1.46 -8.47
N VAL A 65 -6.85 -0.43 -9.00
CA VAL A 65 -7.46 -0.52 -10.33
C VAL A 65 -6.38 -0.76 -11.41
N THR A 66 -5.29 -0.01 -11.33
CA THR A 66 -4.21 -0.11 -12.32
C THR A 66 -3.56 -1.50 -12.31
N LEU A 67 -3.41 -2.09 -11.13
CA LEU A 67 -2.75 -3.37 -10.96
C LEU A 67 -3.71 -4.56 -11.00
N GLY A 68 -5.01 -4.30 -11.10
CA GLY A 68 -6.01 -5.36 -11.12
C GLY A 68 -6.21 -6.04 -9.78
N LEU A 69 -6.06 -5.30 -8.70
CA LEU A 69 -6.19 -5.82 -7.34
C LEU A 69 -7.55 -5.44 -6.75
N SER A 70 -8.07 -6.32 -5.91
CA SER A 70 -9.25 -6.03 -5.11
C SER A 70 -8.86 -5.24 -3.85
N LEU A 71 -9.62 -4.20 -3.52
CA LEU A 71 -9.39 -3.47 -2.27
C LEU A 71 -9.60 -4.37 -1.06
N ASP A 72 -10.58 -5.25 -1.11
CA ASP A 72 -10.82 -6.20 -0.03
C ASP A 72 -9.62 -7.12 0.19
N ALA A 73 -9.02 -7.58 -0.90
CA ALA A 73 -7.84 -8.42 -0.81
C ALA A 73 -6.66 -7.66 -0.19
N LEU A 74 -6.51 -6.38 -0.54
CA LEU A 74 -5.46 -5.54 0.05
C LEU A 74 -5.67 -5.36 1.53
N VAL A 75 -6.90 -5.08 1.95
CA VAL A 75 -7.23 -4.92 3.37
C VAL A 75 -6.90 -6.20 4.13
N GLY A 76 -7.35 -7.34 3.62
CA GLY A 76 -7.10 -8.62 4.27
C GLY A 76 -5.63 -8.95 4.40
N ALA A 77 -4.85 -8.66 3.37
CA ALA A 77 -3.43 -8.97 3.38
C ALA A 77 -2.60 -8.01 4.24
N THR A 78 -3.00 -6.74 4.31
CA THR A 78 -2.27 -5.76 5.11
C THR A 78 -2.64 -5.82 6.58
N ASP A 79 -3.81 -6.35 6.92
CA ASP A 79 -4.28 -6.46 8.30
C ASP A 79 -4.06 -7.85 8.87
N ARG A 80 -2.95 -8.49 8.48
CA ARG A 80 -2.66 -9.86 8.90
C ARG A 80 -2.50 -10.02 10.39
N SER A 81 -2.00 -8.99 11.06
CA SER A 81 -1.80 -9.08 12.50
C SER A 81 -3.10 -9.36 13.24
N ALA A 82 -4.22 -8.79 12.77
CA ALA A 82 -5.53 -9.07 13.35
C ALA A 82 -5.99 -10.49 13.03
N MET A 83 -5.67 -10.98 11.84
CA MET A 83 -6.05 -12.33 11.41
C MET A 83 -5.21 -13.41 12.07
N ASP A 84 -3.97 -13.08 12.39
CA ASP A 84 -3.02 -14.03 13.01
C ASP A 84 -3.11 -14.04 14.53
N ASP A 85 -3.95 -13.19 15.11
CA ASP A 85 -4.12 -13.13 16.55
C ASP A 85 -4.82 -14.41 17.04
N PRO A 86 -4.15 -15.22 17.84
CA PRO A 86 -4.75 -16.47 18.33
C PRO A 86 -5.94 -16.25 19.24
N ALA A 87 -6.12 -15.04 19.75
CA ALA A 87 -7.26 -14.69 20.58
C ALA A 87 -8.46 -14.27 19.75
N ALA A 88 -8.28 -14.05 18.46
CA ALA A 88 -9.36 -13.62 17.59
C ALA A 88 -10.31 -14.76 17.27
#